data_806402da8c7be904f5dd894e993224d3
#
_entry.id   806402da8c7be904f5dd894e993224d3
#
_cell.length_a   1.000
_cell.length_b   1.000
_cell.length_c   1.000
_cell.angle_alpha   90.00
_cell.angle_beta   90.00
_cell.angle_gamma   90.00
#
_symmetry.space_group_name_H-M   'P 1'
#
loop_
_entity.id
_entity.type
_entity.pdbx_description
1 polymer ?
#
loop_
_entity_poly.entity_id
_entity_poly.type
_entity_poly.pdbx_seq_one_letter_code
_entity_poly.pdbx_strand_id
1 'polypeptide(L)'
;MKPITRWFLLLTLLLAPAAPARAARLKDLVAIEGVRDNQLLGYGLVVGLAGTGDRQQSVFSAQSLTNLLQRMGVTVSPLAIRVANTAAVLVTATLPAFAQPGMHLDITAAAIGDARNLQGGILVLPSLRGADGQVYAVAQGPVVTGGFSSGKAGTSQTVNHPTVGRGPAGATVERGAPSVAPKGIIHLQVRQSDFTTTTRIVDAVNQKFNIGNAPAHADNAGLVSIVVPAEYSARVTEFISQLENLTVEADRPARVVINERTGTIVLGKDVRVSPVAILHGNLTVEIQTEMQVSQPNAMAAGNTVVVPQASVAAKEEKARNLVLKQGATVEELVRALASIGSTPRDVIAILQNLRSAGALEAEIEVI
;
A
#
# COMPACT_ATOMS: atom_id res chain seq x y z
N MET A 1 57.01 23.93 1.53
CA MET A 1 55.92 23.14 0.88
C MET A 1 55.19 24.05 -0.09
N LYS A 2 55.22 23.70 -1.37
CA LYS A 2 54.84 24.59 -2.49
C LYS A 2 53.32 24.83 -2.56
N PRO A 3 52.85 26.01 -2.95
CA PRO A 3 51.44 26.40 -2.97
C PRO A 3 50.54 25.53 -3.89
N ILE A 4 51.13 24.79 -4.80
CA ILE A 4 50.42 23.93 -5.77
C ILE A 4 49.64 22.79 -5.10
N THR A 5 50.12 22.26 -3.95
CA THR A 5 49.47 21.14 -3.25
C THR A 5 48.17 21.58 -2.53
N ARG A 6 48.02 22.85 -2.20
CA ARG A 6 46.79 23.42 -1.59
C ARG A 6 45.66 23.60 -2.58
N TRP A 7 45.95 23.86 -3.83
CA TRP A 7 44.96 23.99 -4.91
C TRP A 7 44.39 22.63 -5.34
N PHE A 8 45.19 21.57 -5.29
CA PHE A 8 44.72 20.20 -5.58
C PHE A 8 43.75 19.68 -4.47
N LEU A 9 44.00 20.03 -3.22
CA LEU A 9 43.11 19.63 -2.09
C LEU A 9 41.77 20.38 -2.09
N LEU A 10 41.73 21.62 -2.62
CA LEU A 10 40.49 22.38 -2.78
C LEU A 10 39.66 21.91 -3.99
N LEU A 11 40.30 21.39 -5.03
CA LEU A 11 39.59 20.89 -6.23
C LEU A 11 38.94 19.51 -5.98
N THR A 12 39.50 18.67 -5.09
CA THR A 12 38.91 17.38 -4.73
C THR A 12 37.73 17.51 -3.76
N LEU A 13 37.57 18.62 -3.07
CA LEU A 13 36.43 18.87 -2.16
C LEU A 13 35.15 19.29 -2.93
N LEU A 14 35.26 19.71 -4.20
CA LEU A 14 34.14 20.12 -5.05
C LEU A 14 33.47 18.94 -5.81
N LEU A 15 34.06 17.75 -5.76
CA LEU A 15 33.48 16.52 -6.33
C LEU A 15 32.83 15.62 -5.27
N ALA A 16 32.10 16.21 -4.31
CA ALA A 16 31.20 15.40 -3.48
C ALA A 16 30.14 14.78 -4.42
N PRO A 17 30.02 13.43 -4.51
CA PRO A 17 28.96 12.83 -5.30
C PRO A 17 27.64 13.33 -4.72
N ALA A 18 26.88 14.08 -5.52
CA ALA A 18 25.51 14.43 -5.20
C ALA A 18 24.80 13.10 -4.90
N ALA A 19 24.26 12.95 -3.69
CA ALA A 19 23.47 11.79 -3.33
C ALA A 19 22.41 11.62 -4.41
N PRO A 20 22.20 10.41 -4.96
CA PRO A 20 21.22 10.21 -6.01
C PRO A 20 19.86 10.62 -5.47
N ALA A 21 19.34 11.72 -5.98
CA ALA A 21 17.98 12.11 -5.73
C ALA A 21 17.08 10.91 -6.05
N ARG A 22 16.13 10.56 -5.17
CA ARG A 22 15.24 9.41 -5.36
C ARG A 22 14.22 9.75 -6.45
N ALA A 23 14.69 9.79 -7.69
CA ALA A 23 13.86 9.98 -8.85
C ALA A 23 13.03 8.71 -9.10
N ALA A 24 11.70 8.84 -9.14
CA ALA A 24 10.78 7.78 -9.48
C ALA A 24 10.37 7.91 -10.95
N ARG A 25 10.03 6.78 -11.61
CA ARG A 25 9.50 6.85 -12.97
C ARG A 25 8.08 7.41 -12.93
N LEU A 26 7.73 8.17 -13.96
CA LEU A 26 6.41 8.81 -14.06
C LEU A 26 5.27 7.78 -13.91
N LYS A 27 5.37 6.60 -14.51
CA LYS A 27 4.38 5.53 -14.39
C LYS A 27 4.12 5.06 -12.95
N ASP A 28 5.10 5.23 -12.04
CA ASP A 28 4.97 4.84 -10.64
C ASP A 28 4.24 5.94 -9.84
N LEU A 29 4.19 7.18 -10.36
CA LEU A 29 3.61 8.36 -9.72
C LEU A 29 2.20 8.69 -10.19
N VAL A 30 1.84 8.29 -11.43
CA VAL A 30 0.57 8.68 -12.05
C VAL A 30 -0.25 7.47 -12.51
N ALA A 31 -1.51 7.70 -12.78
CA ALA A 31 -2.39 6.82 -13.54
C ALA A 31 -2.93 7.59 -14.75
N ILE A 32 -3.09 6.92 -15.88
CA ILE A 32 -3.67 7.52 -17.09
C ILE A 32 -5.18 7.44 -16.99
N GLU A 33 -5.87 8.55 -17.19
CA GLU A 33 -7.33 8.58 -17.20
C GLU A 33 -7.90 7.66 -18.29
N GLY A 34 -8.96 6.93 -17.97
CA GLY A 34 -9.59 5.95 -18.88
C GLY A 34 -8.87 4.60 -18.94
N VAL A 35 -7.69 4.48 -18.33
CA VAL A 35 -6.91 3.22 -18.25
C VAL A 35 -6.99 2.69 -16.82
N ARG A 36 -7.96 1.81 -16.56
CA ARG A 36 -8.17 1.23 -15.23
C ARG A 36 -8.61 -0.21 -15.31
N ASP A 37 -8.27 -0.96 -14.30
CA ASP A 37 -8.83 -2.29 -14.07
C ASP A 37 -10.29 -2.17 -13.64
N ASN A 38 -11.13 -3.10 -14.10
CA ASN A 38 -12.53 -3.17 -13.74
C ASN A 38 -12.80 -4.42 -12.92
N GLN A 39 -13.52 -4.28 -11.82
CA GLN A 39 -13.90 -5.41 -11.00
C GLN A 39 -15.14 -6.08 -11.61
N LEU A 40 -15.06 -7.39 -11.76
CA LEU A 40 -16.16 -8.23 -12.23
C LEU A 40 -16.70 -9.06 -11.08
N LEU A 41 -18.02 -9.23 -11.09
CA LEU A 41 -18.75 -10.01 -10.10
C LEU A 41 -19.70 -10.97 -10.80
N GLY A 42 -19.80 -12.21 -10.29
CA GLY A 42 -20.75 -13.19 -10.79
C GLY A 42 -21.23 -14.11 -9.70
N TYR A 43 -22.40 -14.68 -9.90
CA TYR A 43 -22.96 -15.74 -9.09
C TYR A 43 -22.77 -17.08 -9.84
N GLY A 44 -22.24 -18.09 -9.16
CA GLY A 44 -22.00 -19.42 -9.75
C GLY A 44 -22.29 -20.55 -8.79
N LEU A 45 -22.14 -21.77 -9.32
CA LEU A 45 -22.19 -23.00 -8.55
C LEU A 45 -20.85 -23.72 -8.65
N VAL A 46 -20.36 -24.20 -7.52
CA VAL A 46 -19.26 -25.19 -7.47
C VAL A 46 -19.88 -26.55 -7.27
N VAL A 47 -19.58 -27.51 -8.16
CA VAL A 47 -20.10 -28.86 -8.14
C VAL A 47 -18.97 -29.87 -7.90
N GLY A 48 -19.31 -31.11 -7.53
CA GLY A 48 -18.32 -32.20 -7.32
C GLY A 48 -17.72 -32.20 -5.91
N LEU A 49 -18.34 -31.50 -4.96
CA LEU A 49 -17.92 -31.51 -3.56
C LEU A 49 -18.32 -32.81 -2.86
N ALA A 50 -17.38 -33.42 -2.14
CA ALA A 50 -17.60 -34.71 -1.46
C ALA A 50 -18.39 -34.57 -0.14
N GLY A 51 -19.62 -34.07 -0.20
CA GLY A 51 -20.48 -33.87 0.97
C GLY A 51 -20.13 -32.61 1.79
N THR A 52 -19.22 -31.75 1.29
CA THR A 52 -18.78 -30.50 1.95
C THR A 52 -19.52 -29.27 1.42
N GLY A 53 -20.41 -29.43 0.46
CA GLY A 53 -21.23 -28.36 -0.12
C GLY A 53 -22.32 -27.85 0.82
N ASP A 54 -23.26 -27.13 0.24
CA ASP A 54 -24.39 -26.53 0.94
C ASP A 54 -25.32 -27.59 1.52
N ARG A 55 -26.05 -27.21 2.56
CA ARG A 55 -27.04 -28.07 3.21
C ARG A 55 -28.45 -27.73 2.73
N GLN A 56 -29.43 -28.48 3.21
CA GLN A 56 -30.84 -28.31 2.85
C GLN A 56 -31.42 -26.92 3.21
N GLN A 57 -30.77 -26.16 4.10
CA GLN A 57 -31.21 -24.81 4.50
C GLN A 57 -30.90 -23.75 3.44
N SER A 58 -30.00 -24.03 2.49
CA SER A 58 -29.62 -23.11 1.40
C SER A 58 -30.57 -23.29 0.19
N VAL A 59 -31.79 -22.78 0.31
CA VAL A 59 -32.85 -22.90 -0.72
C VAL A 59 -32.39 -22.37 -2.08
N PHE A 60 -31.60 -21.29 -2.10
CA PHE A 60 -31.10 -20.67 -3.32
C PHE A 60 -30.13 -21.58 -4.10
N SER A 61 -29.33 -22.43 -3.44
CA SER A 61 -28.43 -23.37 -4.08
C SER A 61 -29.19 -24.47 -4.82
N ALA A 62 -30.24 -24.99 -4.19
CA ALA A 62 -31.15 -25.97 -4.82
C ALA A 62 -31.87 -25.40 -6.03
N GLN A 63 -32.39 -24.18 -5.89
CA GLN A 63 -33.07 -23.47 -6.99
C GLN A 63 -32.12 -23.21 -8.16
N SER A 64 -30.88 -22.76 -7.88
CA SER A 64 -29.89 -22.48 -8.91
C SER A 64 -29.45 -23.75 -9.65
N LEU A 65 -29.28 -24.86 -8.92
CA LEU A 65 -28.97 -26.17 -9.54
C LEU A 65 -30.14 -26.65 -10.40
N THR A 66 -31.39 -26.48 -9.94
CA THR A 66 -32.59 -26.80 -10.73
C THR A 66 -32.60 -25.99 -12.02
N ASN A 67 -32.40 -24.68 -11.95
CA ASN A 67 -32.37 -23.79 -13.12
C ASN A 67 -31.26 -24.17 -14.10
N LEU A 68 -30.09 -24.57 -13.58
CA LEU A 68 -28.98 -25.07 -14.41
C LEU A 68 -29.35 -26.33 -15.14
N LEU A 69 -29.91 -27.33 -14.44
CA LEU A 69 -30.35 -28.62 -15.02
C LEU A 69 -31.45 -28.40 -16.05
N GLN A 70 -32.40 -27.53 -15.78
CA GLN A 70 -33.49 -27.17 -16.70
C GLN A 70 -32.95 -26.60 -18.02
N ARG A 71 -31.93 -25.72 -17.95
CA ARG A 71 -31.26 -25.21 -19.16
C ARG A 71 -30.53 -26.26 -19.95
N MET A 72 -30.13 -27.36 -19.29
CA MET A 72 -29.55 -28.56 -19.92
C MET A 72 -30.59 -29.58 -20.39
N GLY A 73 -31.90 -29.26 -20.29
CA GLY A 73 -32.98 -30.12 -20.71
C GLY A 73 -33.46 -31.17 -19.66
N VAL A 74 -32.96 -31.06 -18.41
CA VAL A 74 -33.33 -31.94 -17.30
C VAL A 74 -34.27 -31.22 -16.35
N THR A 75 -35.52 -31.66 -16.23
CA THR A 75 -36.52 -31.09 -15.32
C THR A 75 -36.57 -31.86 -14.01
N VAL A 76 -36.20 -31.19 -12.90
CA VAL A 76 -36.20 -31.75 -11.54
C VAL A 76 -36.85 -30.77 -10.59
N SER A 77 -37.61 -31.28 -9.61
CA SER A 77 -38.15 -30.42 -8.54
C SER A 77 -37.06 -29.97 -7.58
N PRO A 78 -37.01 -28.68 -7.19
CA PRO A 78 -36.04 -28.19 -6.18
C PRO A 78 -36.10 -28.94 -4.85
N LEU A 79 -37.29 -29.44 -4.47
CA LEU A 79 -37.50 -30.21 -3.24
C LEU A 79 -36.87 -31.60 -3.29
N ALA A 80 -36.61 -32.15 -4.48
CA ALA A 80 -36.00 -33.45 -4.65
C ALA A 80 -34.47 -33.42 -4.71
N ILE A 81 -33.89 -32.22 -4.82
CA ILE A 81 -32.45 -32.05 -4.97
C ILE A 81 -31.75 -31.96 -3.61
N ARG A 82 -30.68 -32.76 -3.47
CA ARG A 82 -29.75 -32.65 -2.36
C ARG A 82 -28.49 -31.94 -2.82
N VAL A 83 -28.20 -30.79 -2.20
CA VAL A 83 -27.07 -29.89 -2.58
C VAL A 83 -25.76 -30.20 -1.84
N ALA A 84 -25.64 -31.31 -1.11
CA ALA A 84 -24.46 -31.68 -0.34
C ALA A 84 -23.15 -31.68 -1.14
N ASN A 85 -23.22 -31.92 -2.47
CA ASN A 85 -22.08 -31.93 -3.36
C ASN A 85 -21.98 -30.66 -4.22
N THR A 86 -22.77 -29.63 -3.88
CA THR A 86 -22.82 -28.37 -4.62
C THR A 86 -22.77 -27.21 -3.64
N ALA A 87 -22.13 -26.13 -4.00
CA ALA A 87 -22.10 -24.89 -3.22
C ALA A 87 -22.38 -23.69 -4.11
N ALA A 88 -23.22 -22.80 -3.63
CA ALA A 88 -23.39 -21.50 -4.25
C ALA A 88 -22.21 -20.59 -3.89
N VAL A 89 -21.66 -19.93 -4.90
CA VAL A 89 -20.47 -19.09 -4.75
C VAL A 89 -20.66 -17.73 -5.40
N LEU A 90 -20.05 -16.73 -4.78
CA LEU A 90 -19.76 -15.45 -5.39
C LEU A 90 -18.40 -15.56 -6.06
N VAL A 91 -18.32 -15.15 -7.32
CA VAL A 91 -17.08 -15.20 -8.11
C VAL A 91 -16.66 -13.77 -8.43
N THR A 92 -15.41 -13.46 -8.15
CA THR A 92 -14.81 -12.16 -8.48
C THR A 92 -13.64 -12.35 -9.42
N ALA A 93 -13.44 -11.39 -10.32
CA ALA A 93 -12.27 -11.30 -11.18
C ALA A 93 -11.90 -9.84 -11.41
N THR A 94 -10.65 -9.58 -11.73
CA THR A 94 -10.18 -8.26 -12.16
C THR A 94 -9.98 -8.29 -13.67
N LEU A 95 -10.72 -7.47 -14.40
CA LEU A 95 -10.58 -7.28 -15.83
C LEU A 95 -9.57 -6.18 -16.09
N PRO A 96 -8.37 -6.48 -16.62
CA PRO A 96 -7.37 -5.49 -16.92
C PRO A 96 -7.85 -4.48 -17.96
N ALA A 97 -7.28 -3.28 -17.92
CA ALA A 97 -7.47 -2.32 -18.99
C ALA A 97 -7.09 -2.94 -20.34
N PHE A 98 -7.87 -2.64 -21.37
CA PHE A 98 -7.68 -3.13 -22.74
C PHE A 98 -7.73 -4.67 -22.93
N ALA A 99 -8.26 -5.41 -21.94
CA ALA A 99 -8.47 -6.84 -22.09
C ALA A 99 -9.32 -7.13 -23.34
N GLN A 100 -8.89 -8.09 -24.15
CA GLN A 100 -9.55 -8.49 -25.39
C GLN A 100 -10.29 -9.82 -25.22
N PRO A 101 -11.35 -10.06 -26.01
CA PRO A 101 -11.99 -11.36 -26.03
C PRO A 101 -11.01 -12.51 -26.25
N GLY A 102 -11.18 -13.61 -25.48
CA GLY A 102 -10.29 -14.77 -25.48
C GLY A 102 -9.15 -14.69 -24.44
N MET A 103 -8.94 -13.55 -23.78
CA MET A 103 -7.99 -13.44 -22.68
C MET A 103 -8.50 -14.22 -21.46
N HIS A 104 -7.57 -14.88 -20.73
CA HIS A 104 -7.89 -15.57 -19.49
C HIS A 104 -7.64 -14.68 -18.26
N LEU A 105 -8.54 -14.83 -17.28
CA LEU A 105 -8.47 -14.10 -16.00
C LEU A 105 -8.44 -15.10 -14.84
N ASP A 106 -7.68 -14.76 -13.80
CA ASP A 106 -7.78 -15.43 -12.53
C ASP A 106 -9.08 -15.04 -11.82
N ILE A 107 -9.68 -16.02 -11.17
CA ILE A 107 -10.91 -15.81 -10.40
C ILE A 107 -10.71 -16.17 -8.93
N THR A 108 -11.54 -15.58 -8.09
CA THR A 108 -11.72 -15.98 -6.70
C THR A 108 -13.19 -16.37 -6.50
N ALA A 109 -13.43 -17.58 -6.00
CA ALA A 109 -14.76 -18.07 -5.67
C ALA A 109 -14.90 -18.19 -4.15
N ALA A 110 -15.93 -17.56 -3.58
CA ALA A 110 -16.24 -17.58 -2.15
C ALA A 110 -17.64 -18.15 -1.93
N ALA A 111 -17.76 -19.14 -1.05
CA ALA A 111 -19.06 -19.72 -0.71
C ALA A 111 -19.95 -18.67 -0.02
N ILE A 112 -21.20 -18.57 -0.48
CA ILE A 112 -22.23 -17.67 0.10
C ILE A 112 -23.29 -18.43 0.89
N GLY A 113 -23.31 -19.77 0.75
CA GLY A 113 -24.14 -20.67 1.52
C GLY A 113 -23.41 -21.19 2.78
N ASP A 114 -23.82 -22.36 3.22
CA ASP A 114 -23.28 -23.04 4.40
C ASP A 114 -22.29 -24.17 4.04
N ALA A 115 -21.71 -24.13 2.84
CA ALA A 115 -20.65 -25.02 2.43
C ALA A 115 -19.42 -24.90 3.34
N ARG A 116 -18.86 -26.05 3.69
CA ARG A 116 -17.72 -26.14 4.62
C ARG A 116 -16.36 -26.10 3.93
N ASN A 117 -16.32 -26.57 2.68
CA ASN A 117 -15.09 -26.68 1.91
C ASN A 117 -15.40 -26.75 0.41
N LEU A 118 -14.66 -25.99 -0.40
CA LEU A 118 -14.76 -25.97 -1.87
C LEU A 118 -13.71 -26.83 -2.56
N GLN A 119 -12.87 -27.52 -1.80
CA GLN A 119 -11.75 -28.30 -2.34
C GLN A 119 -12.23 -29.40 -3.28
N GLY A 120 -11.56 -29.51 -4.45
CA GLY A 120 -11.86 -30.51 -5.48
C GLY A 120 -13.11 -30.21 -6.31
N GLY A 121 -13.80 -29.09 -6.03
CA GLY A 121 -14.96 -28.68 -6.78
C GLY A 121 -14.62 -28.01 -8.11
N ILE A 122 -15.59 -28.05 -9.01
CA ILE A 122 -15.54 -27.40 -10.33
C ILE A 122 -16.58 -26.28 -10.37
N LEU A 123 -16.14 -25.08 -10.72
CA LEU A 123 -17.02 -23.95 -10.97
C LEU A 123 -17.72 -24.11 -12.31
N VAL A 124 -19.02 -23.89 -12.33
CA VAL A 124 -19.88 -24.05 -13.52
C VAL A 124 -20.41 -22.68 -13.97
N LEU A 125 -19.95 -22.28 -15.13
CA LEU A 125 -20.43 -21.20 -16.03
C LEU A 125 -21.09 -19.97 -15.39
N PRO A 126 -20.54 -19.28 -14.37
CA PRO A 126 -21.05 -17.99 -13.98
C PRO A 126 -20.66 -16.91 -15.00
N SER A 127 -21.64 -16.06 -15.35
CA SER A 127 -21.38 -14.84 -16.10
C SER A 127 -20.84 -13.78 -15.14
N LEU A 128 -19.68 -13.22 -15.45
CA LEU A 128 -19.05 -12.16 -14.67
C LEU A 128 -19.45 -10.81 -15.26
N ARG A 129 -20.03 -9.96 -14.43
CA ARG A 129 -20.57 -8.65 -14.81
C ARG A 129 -19.74 -7.52 -14.23
N GLY A 130 -19.63 -6.44 -15.00
CA GLY A 130 -19.10 -5.18 -14.51
C GLY A 130 -20.13 -4.38 -13.71
N ALA A 131 -19.71 -3.23 -13.19
CA ALA A 131 -20.58 -2.31 -12.47
C ALA A 131 -21.74 -1.75 -13.32
N ASP A 132 -21.60 -1.75 -14.65
CA ASP A 132 -22.61 -1.38 -15.63
C ASP A 132 -23.66 -2.48 -15.89
N GLY A 133 -23.53 -3.64 -15.22
CA GLY A 133 -24.39 -4.80 -15.39
C GLY A 133 -24.12 -5.63 -16.63
N GLN A 134 -23.20 -5.23 -17.50
CA GLN A 134 -22.85 -5.98 -18.71
C GLN A 134 -21.98 -7.18 -18.38
N VAL A 135 -22.12 -8.27 -19.17
CA VAL A 135 -21.28 -9.45 -19.07
C VAL A 135 -19.98 -9.21 -19.83
N TYR A 136 -18.86 -9.37 -19.16
CA TYR A 136 -17.52 -9.21 -19.73
C TYR A 136 -16.73 -10.51 -19.82
N ALA A 137 -16.98 -11.43 -18.92
CA ALA A 137 -16.30 -12.74 -18.92
C ALA A 137 -17.23 -13.86 -18.47
N VAL A 138 -16.86 -15.07 -18.81
CA VAL A 138 -17.52 -16.31 -18.33
C VAL A 138 -16.46 -17.16 -17.63
N ALA A 139 -16.78 -17.63 -16.41
CA ALA A 139 -15.86 -18.44 -15.64
C ALA A 139 -16.26 -19.92 -15.67
N GLN A 140 -15.26 -20.81 -15.69
CA GLN A 140 -15.42 -22.24 -15.57
C GLN A 140 -14.08 -22.88 -15.23
N GLY A 141 -14.07 -23.88 -14.37
CA GLY A 141 -12.86 -24.64 -14.12
C GLY A 141 -12.71 -25.09 -12.68
N PRO A 142 -11.61 -25.78 -12.36
CA PRO A 142 -11.36 -26.29 -11.03
C PRO A 142 -11.12 -25.14 -10.03
N VAL A 143 -11.60 -25.34 -8.81
CA VAL A 143 -11.39 -24.40 -7.70
C VAL A 143 -10.31 -24.96 -6.79
N VAL A 144 -9.21 -24.22 -6.63
CA VAL A 144 -8.09 -24.57 -5.76
C VAL A 144 -8.21 -23.80 -4.45
N THR A 145 -8.31 -24.49 -3.33
CA THR A 145 -8.37 -23.88 -2.00
C THR A 145 -6.99 -23.88 -1.34
N GLY A 146 -6.62 -22.81 -0.67
CA GLY A 146 -5.37 -22.72 0.09
C GLY A 146 -5.42 -23.37 1.48
N GLY A 147 -6.54 -23.99 1.84
CA GLY A 147 -6.77 -24.63 3.14
C GLY A 147 -7.44 -25.98 3.01
N PHE A 148 -7.40 -26.76 4.06
CA PHE A 148 -8.15 -28.01 4.18
C PHE A 148 -8.91 -28.06 5.50
N SER A 149 -10.01 -28.78 5.50
CA SER A 149 -10.74 -29.13 6.70
C SER A 149 -10.79 -30.66 6.79
N SER A 150 -10.25 -31.22 7.86
CA SER A 150 -10.23 -32.65 8.11
C SER A 150 -10.76 -32.94 9.52
N GLY A 151 -11.66 -33.90 9.66
CA GLY A 151 -12.19 -34.34 10.93
C GLY A 151 -13.55 -35.03 10.80
N LYS A 152 -13.88 -35.89 11.78
CA LYS A 152 -15.22 -36.50 11.98
C LYS A 152 -15.95 -35.71 13.08
N ALA A 153 -17.27 -35.87 13.18
CA ALA A 153 -18.13 -35.20 14.15
C ALA A 153 -17.50 -35.19 15.55
N GLY A 154 -17.21 -34.00 16.06
CA GLY A 154 -16.63 -33.76 17.39
C GLY A 154 -15.16 -33.31 17.41
N THR A 155 -14.36 -33.59 16.36
CA THR A 155 -12.96 -33.14 16.31
C THR A 155 -12.62 -32.78 14.85
N SER A 156 -12.77 -31.51 14.49
CA SER A 156 -12.39 -31.01 13.16
C SER A 156 -11.26 -29.99 13.29
N GLN A 157 -10.21 -30.16 12.49
CA GLN A 157 -9.15 -29.19 12.32
C GLN A 157 -9.34 -28.49 10.99
N THR A 158 -9.51 -27.18 11.01
CA THR A 158 -9.57 -26.33 9.81
C THR A 158 -8.31 -25.49 9.75
N VAL A 159 -7.60 -25.58 8.63
CA VAL A 159 -6.41 -24.77 8.37
C VAL A 159 -6.73 -23.83 7.21
N ASN A 160 -6.54 -22.54 7.41
CA ASN A 160 -6.92 -21.48 6.49
C ASN A 160 -8.44 -21.42 6.19
N HIS A 161 -8.85 -20.72 5.12
CA HIS A 161 -10.25 -20.56 4.75
C HIS A 161 -10.64 -21.51 3.59
N PRO A 162 -11.13 -22.74 3.86
CA PRO A 162 -11.46 -23.70 2.82
C PRO A 162 -12.73 -23.34 2.03
N THR A 163 -13.46 -22.31 2.46
CA THR A 163 -14.67 -21.78 1.80
C THR A 163 -14.37 -20.74 0.74
N VAL A 164 -13.08 -20.36 0.57
CA VAL A 164 -12.61 -19.49 -0.50
C VAL A 164 -11.57 -20.22 -1.32
N GLY A 165 -11.70 -20.19 -2.63
CA GLY A 165 -10.76 -20.81 -3.55
C GLY A 165 -10.43 -19.90 -4.72
N ARG A 166 -9.32 -20.19 -5.38
CA ARG A 166 -8.89 -19.52 -6.60
C ARG A 166 -9.04 -20.45 -7.80
N GLY A 167 -9.37 -19.87 -8.95
CA GLY A 167 -9.32 -20.55 -10.25
C GLY A 167 -8.31 -19.84 -11.14
N PRO A 168 -7.05 -20.30 -11.21
CA PRO A 168 -6.08 -19.74 -12.14
C PRO A 168 -6.56 -19.89 -13.57
N ALA A 169 -6.50 -18.78 -14.35
CA ALA A 169 -7.03 -18.71 -15.71
C ALA A 169 -8.49 -19.21 -15.83
N GLY A 170 -9.26 -19.13 -14.74
CA GLY A 170 -10.58 -19.75 -14.60
C GLY A 170 -11.72 -18.97 -15.26
N ALA A 171 -11.47 -17.81 -15.85
CA ALA A 171 -12.45 -17.09 -16.65
C ALA A 171 -11.89 -16.71 -18.01
N THR A 172 -12.76 -16.68 -19.03
CA THR A 172 -12.44 -16.20 -20.37
C THR A 172 -13.19 -14.89 -20.63
N VAL A 173 -12.49 -13.90 -21.12
CA VAL A 173 -13.08 -12.61 -21.52
C VAL A 173 -13.91 -12.81 -22.81
N GLU A 174 -15.18 -12.42 -22.78
CA GLU A 174 -16.09 -12.48 -23.91
C GLU A 174 -16.30 -11.12 -24.56
N ARG A 175 -16.11 -10.05 -23.80
CA ARG A 175 -16.24 -8.67 -24.26
C ARG A 175 -15.04 -7.85 -23.79
N GLY A 176 -14.51 -7.02 -24.70
CA GLY A 176 -13.41 -6.10 -24.39
C GLY A 176 -13.71 -5.17 -23.22
N ALA A 177 -12.67 -4.84 -22.45
CA ALA A 177 -12.79 -3.91 -21.31
C ALA A 177 -13.32 -2.54 -21.77
N PRO A 178 -14.13 -1.84 -20.94
CA PRO A 178 -14.65 -0.52 -21.24
C PRO A 178 -13.58 0.57 -21.07
N SER A 179 -12.35 0.29 -21.44
CA SER A 179 -11.23 1.24 -21.38
C SER A 179 -11.14 2.02 -22.67
N VAL A 180 -10.91 3.32 -22.53
CA VAL A 180 -10.79 4.22 -23.67
C VAL A 180 -9.29 4.53 -23.87
N ALA A 181 -8.77 4.26 -25.07
CA ALA A 181 -7.43 4.66 -25.42
C ALA A 181 -7.35 6.19 -25.48
N PRO A 182 -6.40 6.84 -24.78
CA PRO A 182 -6.25 8.29 -24.84
C PRO A 182 -6.02 8.78 -26.28
N LYS A 183 -6.68 9.88 -26.65
CA LYS A 183 -6.54 10.50 -27.98
C LYS A 183 -6.48 12.01 -27.84
N GLY A 184 -5.50 12.65 -28.49
CA GLY A 184 -5.37 14.10 -28.53
C GLY A 184 -4.88 14.74 -27.23
N ILE A 185 -5.61 14.55 -26.14
CA ILE A 185 -5.22 15.01 -24.80
C ILE A 185 -5.13 13.79 -23.88
N ILE A 186 -4.06 13.69 -23.12
CA ILE A 186 -3.83 12.65 -22.11
C ILE A 186 -3.93 13.32 -20.75
N HIS A 187 -4.80 12.81 -19.90
CA HIS A 187 -4.90 13.25 -18.52
C HIS A 187 -4.17 12.26 -17.59
N LEU A 188 -3.19 12.77 -16.86
CA LEU A 188 -2.45 12.02 -15.86
C LEU A 188 -2.97 12.37 -14.48
N GLN A 189 -3.50 11.39 -13.77
CA GLN A 189 -3.91 11.51 -12.36
C GLN A 189 -2.72 11.18 -11.47
N VAL A 190 -2.25 12.15 -10.71
CA VAL A 190 -1.17 11.97 -9.74
C VAL A 190 -1.69 11.16 -8.55
N ARG A 191 -1.05 10.03 -8.22
CA ARG A 191 -1.49 9.10 -7.15
C ARG A 191 -1.52 9.75 -5.77
N GLN A 192 -0.55 10.61 -5.48
CA GLN A 192 -0.50 11.45 -4.29
C GLN A 192 -0.54 12.90 -4.75
N SER A 193 -1.67 13.57 -4.52
CA SER A 193 -1.87 14.97 -4.92
C SER A 193 -0.90 15.87 -4.18
N ASP A 194 0.02 16.49 -4.92
CA ASP A 194 1.00 17.45 -4.42
C ASP A 194 1.37 18.44 -5.51
N PHE A 195 1.32 19.74 -5.18
CA PHE A 195 1.59 20.81 -6.15
C PHE A 195 3.04 20.79 -6.65
N THR A 196 3.99 20.52 -5.76
CA THR A 196 5.42 20.49 -6.11
C THR A 196 5.73 19.34 -7.06
N THR A 197 5.25 18.13 -6.74
CA THR A 197 5.41 16.95 -7.61
C THR A 197 4.73 17.17 -8.95
N THR A 198 3.51 17.72 -8.94
CA THR A 198 2.76 18.00 -10.18
C THR A 198 3.49 18.99 -11.08
N THR A 199 4.05 20.08 -10.51
CA THR A 199 4.86 21.04 -11.26
C THR A 199 6.11 20.39 -11.84
N ARG A 200 6.83 19.57 -11.07
CA ARG A 200 8.02 18.84 -11.55
C ARG A 200 7.68 17.85 -12.67
N ILE A 201 6.49 17.24 -12.63
CA ILE A 201 6.00 16.38 -13.73
C ILE A 201 5.82 17.20 -15.00
N VAL A 202 5.15 18.34 -14.90
CA VAL A 202 4.93 19.26 -16.04
C VAL A 202 6.27 19.72 -16.63
N ASP A 203 7.20 20.13 -15.80
CA ASP A 203 8.53 20.57 -16.22
C ASP A 203 9.30 19.45 -16.93
N ALA A 204 9.29 18.23 -16.39
CA ALA A 204 9.97 17.09 -16.97
C ALA A 204 9.38 16.71 -18.35
N VAL A 205 8.05 16.77 -18.49
CA VAL A 205 7.37 16.52 -19.76
C VAL A 205 7.70 17.62 -20.78
N ASN A 206 7.59 18.88 -20.39
CA ASN A 206 7.85 20.03 -21.27
C ASN A 206 9.32 20.12 -21.69
N GLN A 207 10.25 19.75 -20.80
CA GLN A 207 11.67 19.69 -21.12
C GLN A 207 11.99 18.57 -22.13
N LYS A 208 11.35 17.41 -21.98
CA LYS A 208 11.58 16.27 -22.87
C LYS A 208 10.95 16.46 -24.25
N PHE A 209 9.74 17.01 -24.28
CA PHE A 209 8.94 17.18 -25.51
C PHE A 209 8.81 18.66 -25.89
N ASN A 210 9.93 19.38 -25.88
CA ASN A 210 9.98 20.82 -26.19
C ASN A 210 9.67 21.09 -27.68
N ILE A 211 8.43 20.84 -28.09
CA ILE A 211 7.97 20.98 -29.49
C ILE A 211 7.00 22.17 -29.52
N GLY A 212 7.55 23.36 -29.72
CA GLY A 212 6.83 24.60 -30.07
C GLY A 212 5.97 25.22 -28.96
N ASN A 213 5.01 24.55 -28.41
CA ASN A 213 4.21 24.97 -27.24
C ASN A 213 4.36 23.88 -26.17
N ALA A 214 4.59 24.28 -24.91
CA ALA A 214 4.66 23.37 -23.79
C ALA A 214 3.44 22.41 -23.79
N PRO A 215 3.62 21.11 -24.07
CA PRO A 215 2.49 20.20 -24.26
C PRO A 215 1.75 19.87 -22.96
N ALA A 216 2.41 20.06 -21.80
CA ALA A 216 1.85 19.71 -20.50
C ALA A 216 1.54 20.93 -19.66
N HIS A 217 0.42 20.90 -18.94
CA HIS A 217 0.06 21.88 -17.92
C HIS A 217 -0.63 21.15 -16.73
N ALA A 218 -0.50 21.74 -15.54
CA ALA A 218 -1.19 21.25 -14.35
C ALA A 218 -2.56 21.92 -14.23
N ASP A 219 -3.61 21.12 -14.20
CA ASP A 219 -4.96 21.62 -13.93
C ASP A 219 -5.17 21.82 -12.43
N ASN A 220 -4.57 20.97 -11.61
CA ASN A 220 -4.56 21.05 -10.15
C ASN A 220 -3.45 20.16 -9.57
N ALA A 221 -3.37 20.03 -8.24
CA ALA A 221 -2.36 19.22 -7.55
C ALA A 221 -2.40 17.71 -7.91
N GLY A 222 -3.48 17.23 -8.48
CA GLY A 222 -3.69 15.79 -8.79
C GLY A 222 -3.91 15.49 -10.26
N LEU A 223 -3.95 16.50 -11.13
CA LEU A 223 -4.28 16.31 -12.55
C LEU A 223 -3.33 17.12 -13.44
N VAL A 224 -2.73 16.44 -14.39
CA VAL A 224 -1.89 17.03 -15.44
C VAL A 224 -2.47 16.67 -16.80
N SER A 225 -2.73 17.68 -17.60
CA SER A 225 -3.19 17.53 -18.98
C SER A 225 -2.03 17.68 -19.95
N ILE A 226 -1.91 16.74 -20.88
CA ILE A 226 -0.83 16.70 -21.88
C ILE A 226 -1.44 16.63 -23.27
N VAL A 227 -1.16 17.60 -24.09
CA VAL A 227 -1.55 17.59 -25.52
C VAL A 227 -0.58 16.69 -26.28
N VAL A 228 -1.11 15.69 -27.00
CA VAL A 228 -0.29 14.80 -27.81
C VAL A 228 0.28 15.58 -28.99
N PRO A 229 1.61 15.68 -29.16
CA PRO A 229 2.21 16.36 -30.29
C PRO A 229 1.78 15.75 -31.64
N ALA A 230 1.65 16.57 -32.68
CA ALA A 230 1.15 16.14 -33.99
C ALA A 230 1.94 14.96 -34.59
N GLU A 231 3.24 14.90 -34.33
CA GLU A 231 4.11 13.79 -34.77
C GLU A 231 3.79 12.44 -34.14
N TYR A 232 3.15 12.43 -32.94
CA TYR A 232 2.71 11.25 -32.22
C TYR A 232 1.22 10.95 -32.41
N SER A 233 0.46 11.73 -33.14
CA SER A 233 -0.98 11.56 -33.32
C SER A 233 -1.39 10.17 -33.80
N ALA A 234 -0.58 9.55 -34.66
CA ALA A 234 -0.77 8.17 -35.14
C ALA A 234 -0.06 7.11 -34.28
N ARG A 235 0.75 7.52 -33.28
CA ARG A 235 1.60 6.65 -32.45
C ARG A 235 1.50 7.00 -30.98
N VAL A 236 0.25 7.21 -30.50
CA VAL A 236 -0.01 7.66 -29.11
C VAL A 236 0.57 6.69 -28.08
N THR A 237 0.53 5.38 -28.33
CA THR A 237 1.12 4.36 -27.44
C THR A 237 2.63 4.54 -27.28
N GLU A 238 3.35 4.92 -28.34
CA GLU A 238 4.79 5.19 -28.28
C GLU A 238 5.05 6.46 -27.44
N PHE A 239 4.25 7.48 -27.62
CA PHE A 239 4.32 8.70 -26.82
C PHE A 239 4.10 8.41 -25.34
N ILE A 240 3.06 7.63 -24.99
CA ILE A 240 2.78 7.21 -23.60
C ILE A 240 3.96 6.43 -23.03
N SER A 241 4.54 5.50 -23.80
CA SER A 241 5.71 4.73 -23.33
C SER A 241 6.91 5.64 -23.03
N GLN A 242 7.12 6.69 -23.81
CA GLN A 242 8.18 7.67 -23.53
C GLN A 242 7.86 8.53 -22.30
N LEU A 243 6.59 8.90 -22.10
CA LEU A 243 6.14 9.60 -20.88
C LEU A 243 6.37 8.75 -19.63
N GLU A 244 5.96 7.49 -19.65
CA GLU A 244 6.09 6.57 -18.52
C GLU A 244 7.54 6.39 -18.03
N ASN A 245 8.51 6.50 -18.95
CA ASN A 245 9.93 6.36 -18.66
C ASN A 245 10.60 7.64 -18.15
N LEU A 246 9.88 8.77 -18.09
CA LEU A 246 10.41 9.99 -17.48
C LEU A 246 10.67 9.77 -16.00
N THR A 247 11.74 10.37 -15.52
CA THR A 247 12.17 10.29 -14.13
C THR A 247 11.87 11.62 -13.46
N VAL A 248 11.12 11.60 -12.37
CA VAL A 248 10.67 12.79 -11.63
C VAL A 248 10.97 12.62 -10.16
N GLU A 249 11.45 13.66 -9.51
CA GLU A 249 11.58 13.74 -8.06
C GLU A 249 10.22 14.02 -7.42
N ALA A 250 9.60 12.98 -6.86
CA ALA A 250 8.37 13.15 -6.09
C ALA A 250 8.68 13.74 -4.72
N ASP A 251 7.93 14.77 -4.34
CA ASP A 251 7.89 15.25 -2.97
C ASP A 251 7.00 14.30 -2.15
N ARG A 252 7.60 13.64 -1.18
CA ARG A 252 6.88 12.70 -0.32
C ARG A 252 6.99 13.15 1.11
N PRO A 253 5.87 13.35 1.80
CA PRO A 253 5.91 13.65 3.23
C PRO A 253 6.66 12.54 3.96
N ALA A 254 7.45 12.94 4.94
CA ALA A 254 8.09 11.99 5.82
C ALA A 254 7.02 11.14 6.51
N ARG A 255 7.17 9.81 6.51
CA ARG A 255 6.16 8.88 7.03
C ARG A 255 6.77 7.91 8.04
N VAL A 256 6.03 7.70 9.12
CA VAL A 256 6.31 6.69 10.14
C VAL A 256 5.16 5.69 10.14
N VAL A 257 5.45 4.45 9.78
CA VAL A 257 4.44 3.36 9.77
C VAL A 257 4.64 2.49 11.01
N ILE A 258 3.58 2.29 11.75
CA ILE A 258 3.58 1.57 13.04
C ILE A 258 2.62 0.40 12.95
N ASN A 259 3.10 -0.81 13.18
CA ASN A 259 2.26 -1.98 13.39
C ASN A 259 2.09 -2.20 14.90
N GLU A 260 0.90 -1.85 15.41
CA GLU A 260 0.62 -1.92 16.84
C GLU A 260 0.58 -3.36 17.37
N ARG A 261 0.17 -4.32 16.55
CA ARG A 261 0.07 -5.73 16.93
C ARG A 261 1.44 -6.40 17.07
N THR A 262 2.39 -6.05 16.20
CA THR A 262 3.73 -6.66 16.20
C THR A 262 4.78 -5.78 16.88
N GLY A 263 4.45 -4.52 17.19
CA GLY A 263 5.39 -3.53 17.70
C GLY A 263 6.43 -3.07 16.66
N THR A 264 6.20 -3.35 15.37
CA THR A 264 7.15 -2.97 14.31
C THR A 264 6.96 -1.51 13.95
N ILE A 265 8.06 -0.75 13.94
CA ILE A 265 8.08 0.67 13.53
C ILE A 265 8.98 0.79 12.30
N VAL A 266 8.41 1.29 11.20
CA VAL A 266 9.14 1.57 9.96
C VAL A 266 9.29 3.08 9.83
N LEU A 267 10.52 3.55 9.76
CA LEU A 267 10.89 4.96 9.74
C LEU A 267 11.46 5.37 8.39
N GLY A 268 11.01 6.51 7.88
CA GLY A 268 11.69 7.20 6.77
C GLY A 268 13.01 7.79 7.26
N LYS A 269 14.05 7.81 6.41
CA LYS A 269 15.42 8.24 6.79
C LYS A 269 15.54 9.71 7.24
N ASP A 270 14.61 10.57 6.80
CA ASP A 270 14.74 12.02 6.93
C ASP A 270 13.77 12.63 7.93
N VAL A 271 13.13 11.83 8.78
CA VAL A 271 12.20 12.31 9.80
C VAL A 271 12.98 12.87 10.98
N ARG A 272 12.89 14.19 11.19
CA ARG A 272 13.55 14.88 12.30
C ARG A 272 12.56 15.26 13.39
N VAL A 273 13.06 15.41 14.60
CA VAL A 273 12.28 15.84 15.75
C VAL A 273 12.75 17.23 16.17
N SER A 274 11.79 18.16 16.31
CA SER A 274 12.03 19.50 16.83
C SER A 274 12.28 19.48 18.34
N PRO A 275 12.96 20.51 18.91
CA PRO A 275 13.19 20.60 20.34
C PRO A 275 11.89 20.53 21.14
N VAL A 276 11.81 19.59 22.06
CA VAL A 276 10.61 19.33 22.87
C VAL A 276 10.96 18.55 24.13
N ALA A 277 10.23 18.76 25.20
CA ALA A 277 10.28 17.95 26.42
C ALA A 277 9.00 17.14 26.56
N ILE A 278 9.13 15.84 26.81
CA ILE A 278 8.00 14.90 26.97
C ILE A 278 8.15 14.19 28.30
N LEU A 279 7.08 14.18 29.07
CA LEU A 279 6.93 13.33 30.25
C LEU A 279 5.89 12.24 29.93
N HIS A 280 6.31 11.00 30.01
CA HIS A 280 5.44 9.86 29.81
C HIS A 280 5.63 8.83 30.95
N GLY A 281 4.72 8.81 31.92
CA GLY A 281 4.86 7.99 33.13
C GLY A 281 6.10 8.41 33.94
N ASN A 282 7.02 7.46 34.16
CA ASN A 282 8.32 7.67 34.82
C ASN A 282 9.47 8.01 33.84
N LEU A 283 9.14 8.23 32.55
CA LEU A 283 10.10 8.53 31.50
C LEU A 283 10.05 10.02 31.15
N THR A 284 11.20 10.69 31.20
CA THR A 284 11.36 12.07 30.71
C THR A 284 12.26 12.06 29.48
N VAL A 285 11.76 12.58 28.35
CA VAL A 285 12.53 12.76 27.11
C VAL A 285 12.66 14.26 26.85
N GLU A 286 13.88 14.73 26.73
CA GLU A 286 14.18 16.12 26.47
C GLU A 286 15.07 16.25 25.24
N ILE A 287 14.67 17.05 24.26
CA ILE A 287 15.44 17.36 23.06
C ILE A 287 15.82 18.84 23.16
N GLN A 288 17.10 19.09 23.45
CA GLN A 288 17.64 20.41 23.72
C GLN A 288 18.49 20.94 22.57
N THR A 289 18.47 22.28 22.44
CA THR A 289 19.40 23.01 21.58
C THR A 289 20.69 23.24 22.35
N GLU A 290 21.80 22.57 22.01
CA GLU A 290 23.12 22.92 22.55
C GLU A 290 23.58 24.24 21.93
N MET A 291 23.51 25.34 22.70
CA MET A 291 24.28 26.54 22.39
C MET A 291 25.72 26.28 22.81
N GLN A 292 26.62 26.05 21.87
CA GLN A 292 28.05 26.09 22.12
C GLN A 292 28.44 27.56 22.39
N VAL A 293 28.45 27.95 23.65
CA VAL A 293 29.10 29.19 24.08
C VAL A 293 30.59 28.90 24.17
N SER A 294 31.33 29.35 23.18
CA SER A 294 32.79 29.42 23.28
C SER A 294 33.12 30.50 24.32
N GLN A 295 33.32 30.10 25.55
CA GLN A 295 33.92 30.99 26.56
C GLN A 295 35.44 30.93 26.47
N PRO A 296 36.13 32.10 26.33
CA PRO A 296 37.55 32.19 26.49
C PRO A 296 37.89 31.98 27.98
N ASN A 297 39.00 31.26 28.23
CA ASN A 297 39.53 30.98 29.54
C ASN A 297 39.66 32.23 30.40
N ALA A 298 38.92 32.31 31.50
CA ALA A 298 39.18 33.22 32.59
C ALA A 298 39.77 32.46 33.76
N MET A 299 41.04 32.76 34.10
CA MET A 299 41.64 32.37 35.35
C MET A 299 40.84 32.92 36.51
N ALA A 300 40.22 32.05 37.31
CA ALA A 300 39.79 32.42 38.68
C ALA A 300 39.76 31.12 39.53
N ALA A 301 40.60 31.09 40.53
CA ALA A 301 40.56 30.11 41.60
C ALA A 301 39.35 30.33 42.50
N GLY A 302 38.50 29.31 42.64
CA GLY A 302 37.36 29.32 43.57
C GLY A 302 37.21 27.91 44.17
N ASN A 303 37.33 27.80 45.49
CA ASN A 303 37.14 26.55 46.24
C ASN A 303 35.67 26.18 46.33
N THR A 304 35.36 24.96 45.90
CA THR A 304 34.01 24.37 46.04
C THR A 304 33.92 23.65 47.40
N VAL A 305 32.99 24.10 48.25
CA VAL A 305 32.64 23.42 49.50
C VAL A 305 31.48 22.47 49.23
N VAL A 306 31.70 21.17 49.43
CA VAL A 306 30.66 20.14 49.32
C VAL A 306 29.95 20.03 50.67
N VAL A 307 28.64 20.33 50.71
CA VAL A 307 27.78 20.05 51.85
C VAL A 307 27.01 18.75 51.61
N PRO A 308 27.14 17.74 52.45
CA PRO A 308 26.34 16.52 52.33
C PRO A 308 24.90 16.74 52.83
N GLN A 309 23.94 16.57 51.96
CA GLN A 309 22.54 16.52 52.30
C GLN A 309 22.07 15.08 52.37
N ALA A 310 21.60 14.66 53.55
CA ALA A 310 21.02 13.35 53.76
C ALA A 310 19.65 13.26 53.08
N SER A 311 19.48 12.36 52.11
CA SER A 311 18.20 12.07 51.46
C SER A 311 17.53 10.87 52.14
N VAL A 312 16.30 11.04 52.55
CA VAL A 312 15.39 9.98 52.99
C VAL A 312 14.97 9.20 51.72
N ALA A 313 15.27 7.93 51.70
CA ALA A 313 14.94 7.05 50.55
C ALA A 313 13.44 6.70 50.56
N ALA A 314 12.62 7.41 49.83
CA ALA A 314 11.41 6.84 49.26
C ALA A 314 11.80 6.00 48.06
N LYS A 315 11.32 4.78 47.96
CA LYS A 315 11.53 3.87 46.83
C LYS A 315 10.63 4.31 45.68
N GLU A 316 10.94 5.42 45.03
CA GLU A 316 10.43 5.77 43.71
C GLU A 316 11.31 5.11 42.66
N GLU A 317 10.70 4.46 41.69
CA GLU A 317 11.45 4.00 40.50
C GLU A 317 12.18 5.20 39.91
N LYS A 318 13.50 5.04 39.71
CA LYS A 318 14.35 6.12 39.20
C LYS A 318 13.79 6.61 37.89
N ALA A 319 13.44 7.92 37.84
CA ALA A 319 13.07 8.58 36.61
C ALA A 319 14.16 8.35 35.55
N ARG A 320 13.75 7.86 34.39
CA ARG A 320 14.66 7.59 33.27
C ARG A 320 14.66 8.84 32.40
N ASN A 321 15.76 9.58 32.41
CA ASN A 321 15.92 10.78 31.61
C ASN A 321 16.69 10.47 30.34
N LEU A 322 16.15 10.85 29.20
CA LEU A 322 16.76 10.77 27.89
C LEU A 322 16.93 12.18 27.34
N VAL A 323 18.16 12.59 27.07
CA VAL A 323 18.50 13.88 26.44
C VAL A 323 19.05 13.61 25.06
N LEU A 324 18.42 14.21 24.03
CA LEU A 324 18.84 14.12 22.65
C LEU A 324 19.23 15.50 22.11
N LYS A 325 20.11 15.53 21.13
CA LYS A 325 20.55 16.79 20.49
C LYS A 325 19.47 17.31 19.53
N GLN A 326 19.46 18.60 19.30
CA GLN A 326 18.62 19.23 18.29
C GLN A 326 18.85 18.62 16.91
N GLY A 327 17.76 18.33 16.20
CA GLY A 327 17.82 17.72 14.88
C GLY A 327 18.04 16.21 14.92
N ALA A 328 17.89 15.58 16.09
CA ALA A 328 17.88 14.14 16.22
C ALA A 328 16.80 13.52 15.31
N THR A 329 17.14 12.41 14.69
CA THR A 329 16.20 11.68 13.86
C THR A 329 15.23 10.85 14.72
N VAL A 330 14.06 10.55 14.19
CA VAL A 330 13.12 9.63 14.88
C VAL A 330 13.76 8.25 15.10
N GLU A 331 14.67 7.82 14.23
CA GLU A 331 15.42 6.58 14.40
C GLU A 331 16.28 6.62 15.66
N GLU A 332 17.01 7.73 15.87
CA GLU A 332 17.84 7.91 17.08
C GLU A 332 16.98 7.95 18.34
N LEU A 333 15.82 8.64 18.29
CA LEU A 333 14.87 8.69 19.39
C LEU A 333 14.34 7.28 19.72
N VAL A 334 13.85 6.53 18.73
CA VAL A 334 13.32 5.17 18.93
C VAL A 334 14.40 4.23 19.46
N ARG A 335 15.63 4.32 18.94
CA ARG A 335 16.76 3.52 19.41
C ARG A 335 17.12 3.85 20.88
N ALA A 336 17.10 5.14 21.21
CA ALA A 336 17.37 5.59 22.57
C ALA A 336 16.28 5.15 23.54
N LEU A 337 14.99 5.26 23.17
CA LEU A 337 13.86 4.74 23.94
C LEU A 337 13.96 3.23 24.16
N ALA A 338 14.30 2.47 23.12
CA ALA A 338 14.50 1.03 23.23
C ALA A 338 15.65 0.68 24.19
N SER A 339 16.76 1.45 24.19
CA SER A 339 17.91 1.23 25.06
C SER A 339 17.61 1.40 26.56
N ILE A 340 16.63 2.24 26.88
CA ILE A 340 16.15 2.46 28.27
C ILE A 340 15.03 1.51 28.68
N GLY A 341 14.65 0.57 27.76
CA GLY A 341 13.65 -0.46 28.04
C GLY A 341 12.20 -0.02 27.89
N SER A 342 11.91 1.01 27.08
CA SER A 342 10.53 1.39 26.73
C SER A 342 9.85 0.30 25.93
N THR A 343 8.56 0.07 26.20
CA THR A 343 7.77 -0.89 25.43
C THR A 343 7.40 -0.33 24.06
N PRO A 344 7.10 -1.16 23.06
CA PRO A 344 6.60 -0.66 21.75
C PRO A 344 5.38 0.26 21.88
N ARG A 345 4.50 0.02 22.83
CA ARG A 345 3.34 0.88 23.09
C ARG A 345 3.74 2.26 23.59
N ASP A 346 4.73 2.34 24.50
CA ASP A 346 5.22 3.63 24.99
C ASP A 346 5.84 4.44 23.84
N VAL A 347 6.64 3.79 22.98
CA VAL A 347 7.23 4.43 21.80
C VAL A 347 6.15 4.97 20.87
N ILE A 348 5.08 4.20 20.62
CA ILE A 348 3.94 4.63 19.80
C ILE A 348 3.28 5.85 20.41
N ALA A 349 2.96 5.80 21.72
CA ALA A 349 2.34 6.91 22.43
C ALA A 349 3.20 8.18 22.42
N ILE A 350 4.51 8.04 22.60
CA ILE A 350 5.45 9.16 22.53
C ILE A 350 5.48 9.77 21.12
N LEU A 351 5.55 8.95 20.06
CA LEU A 351 5.55 9.45 18.68
C LEU A 351 4.23 10.16 18.33
N GLN A 352 3.08 9.64 18.77
CA GLN A 352 1.79 10.29 18.59
C GLN A 352 1.70 11.63 19.33
N ASN A 353 2.21 11.69 20.56
CA ASN A 353 2.27 12.93 21.34
C ASN A 353 3.20 13.97 20.69
N LEU A 354 4.36 13.52 20.17
CA LEU A 354 5.29 14.38 19.40
C LEU A 354 4.62 15.00 18.17
N ARG A 355 3.87 14.20 17.42
CA ARG A 355 3.10 14.70 16.28
C ARG A 355 2.04 15.70 16.72
N SER A 356 1.28 15.39 17.77
CA SER A 356 0.21 16.25 18.30
C SER A 356 0.77 17.57 18.84
N ALA A 357 1.99 17.56 19.37
CA ALA A 357 2.71 18.75 19.83
C ALA A 357 3.36 19.53 18.68
N GLY A 358 3.30 19.07 17.42
CA GLY A 358 3.97 19.68 16.28
C GLY A 358 5.49 19.53 16.27
N ALA A 359 6.05 18.71 17.16
CA ALA A 359 7.48 18.45 17.24
C ALA A 359 7.97 17.37 16.24
N LEU A 360 7.06 16.64 15.62
CA LEU A 360 7.32 15.62 14.61
C LEU A 360 6.66 16.03 13.28
N GLU A 361 7.47 16.38 12.29
CA GLU A 361 7.02 16.73 10.94
C GLU A 361 6.91 15.45 10.07
N ALA A 362 6.06 14.51 10.46
CA ALA A 362 5.81 13.29 9.73
C ALA A 362 4.38 12.81 9.88
N GLU A 363 3.87 12.14 8.85
CA GLU A 363 2.62 11.39 8.96
C GLU A 363 2.86 10.09 9.73
N ILE A 364 2.00 9.82 10.72
CA ILE A 364 2.00 8.53 11.42
C ILE A 364 0.83 7.70 10.90
N GLU A 365 1.15 6.56 10.33
CA GLU A 365 0.19 5.55 9.87
C GLU A 365 0.26 4.32 10.80
N VAL A 366 -0.87 3.97 11.41
CA VAL A 366 -0.97 2.81 12.30
C VAL A 366 -1.68 1.69 11.55
N ILE A 367 -1.06 0.48 11.49
CA ILE A 367 -1.56 -0.70 10.76
C ILE A 367 -1.63 -1.95 11.66
#